data_7ab15f925bd55c9ace934d520dec6d75
#
_entry.id   7ab15f925bd55c9ace934d520dec6d75
#
_cell.length_a   1.000
_cell.length_b   1.000
_cell.length_c   1.000
_cell.angle_alpha   90.00
_cell.angle_beta   90.00
_cell.angle_gamma   90.00
#
_symmetry.space_group_name_H-M   'P 1'
#
loop_
_entity.id
_entity.type
_entity.pdbx_description
1 polymer ?
#
loop_
_entity_poly.entity_id
_entity_poly.type
_entity_poly.pdbx_seq_one_letter_code
_entity_poly.pdbx_strand_id
1 'polypeptide(L)'
;MFEDNILFVNVSKTPNVKVIVQNLLNYKDMQPNFQIQSDEDAIDQLSQLLNHLTPNPILLILDDVWLGSESLLEMFKFDLPNYKILVTSRTAFPRFKFTYHLKPLDDVDAMTLFHRSASLHDENSYIPAEEDAKKVLCQSVRVI
;
A
#
# COMPACT_ATOMS: atom_id res chain seq x y z
N MET A 1 -11.01 10.74 13.23
CA MET A 1 -9.73 10.08 12.90
C MET A 1 -10.04 8.63 12.62
N PHE A 2 -9.25 7.91 11.82
CA PHE A 2 -9.61 6.53 11.39
C PHE A 2 -9.37 5.47 12.47
N GLU A 3 -8.66 5.81 13.54
CA GLU A 3 -8.36 4.91 14.67
C GLU A 3 -7.86 3.53 14.19
N ASP A 4 -8.50 2.46 14.65
CA ASP A 4 -8.15 1.08 14.27
C ASP A 4 -8.70 0.65 12.90
N ASN A 5 -9.42 1.53 12.19
CA ASN A 5 -10.02 1.22 10.90
C ASN A 5 -9.13 1.62 9.71
N ILE A 6 -7.83 1.44 9.88
CA ILE A 6 -6.85 1.55 8.80
C ILE A 6 -6.55 0.14 8.29
N LEU A 7 -6.89 -0.10 7.04
CA LEU A 7 -6.65 -1.36 6.33
C LEU A 7 -5.50 -1.14 5.36
N PHE A 8 -4.41 -1.89 5.51
CA PHE A 8 -3.21 -1.74 4.68
C PHE A 8 -2.98 -2.99 3.83
N VAL A 9 -2.74 -2.77 2.55
CA VAL A 9 -2.42 -3.82 1.57
C VAL A 9 -1.24 -3.39 0.72
N ASN A 10 -0.20 -4.20 0.68
CA ASN A 10 0.85 -4.09 -0.33
C ASN A 10 0.40 -4.84 -1.58
N VAL A 11 0.30 -4.11 -2.70
CA VAL A 11 -0.23 -4.65 -3.95
C VAL A 11 0.91 -5.21 -4.80
N SER A 12 0.90 -6.53 -5.02
CA SER A 12 1.87 -7.18 -5.90
C SER A 12 1.71 -6.76 -7.35
N LYS A 13 2.74 -6.99 -8.16
CA LYS A 13 2.68 -6.72 -9.62
C LYS A 13 1.56 -7.50 -10.32
N THR A 14 1.22 -8.67 -9.82
CA THR A 14 0.09 -9.49 -10.26
C THR A 14 -0.86 -9.68 -9.07
N PRO A 15 -1.75 -8.70 -8.83
CA PRO A 15 -2.59 -8.74 -7.64
C PRO A 15 -3.64 -9.84 -7.75
N ASN A 16 -3.89 -10.50 -6.61
CA ASN A 16 -4.95 -11.49 -6.47
C ASN A 16 -5.97 -10.98 -5.45
N VAL A 17 -7.16 -10.63 -5.92
CA VAL A 17 -8.24 -10.03 -5.11
C VAL A 17 -8.60 -10.91 -3.92
N LYS A 18 -8.72 -12.24 -4.15
CA LYS A 18 -9.07 -13.20 -3.09
C LYS A 18 -8.05 -13.20 -1.96
N VAL A 19 -6.76 -13.21 -2.32
CA VAL A 19 -5.67 -13.19 -1.31
C VAL A 19 -5.66 -11.86 -0.54
N ILE A 20 -5.87 -10.75 -1.24
CA ILE A 20 -5.94 -9.43 -0.62
C ILE A 20 -7.07 -9.38 0.39
N VAL A 21 -8.27 -9.77 -0.01
CA VAL A 21 -9.45 -9.74 0.86
C VAL A 21 -9.29 -10.72 2.03
N GLN A 22 -8.78 -11.92 1.79
CA GLN A 22 -8.50 -12.89 2.87
C GLN A 22 -7.57 -12.30 3.93
N ASN A 23 -6.51 -11.60 3.50
CA ASN A 23 -5.59 -10.95 4.42
C ASN A 23 -6.25 -9.82 5.22
N LEU A 24 -7.14 -9.05 4.61
CA LEU A 24 -7.90 -7.99 5.28
C LEU A 24 -8.87 -8.56 6.33
N LEU A 25 -9.57 -9.64 5.99
CA LEU A 25 -10.45 -10.34 6.94
C LEU A 25 -9.67 -10.89 8.13
N ASN A 26 -8.55 -11.57 7.86
CA ASN A 26 -7.67 -12.10 8.92
C ASN A 26 -7.12 -10.99 9.82
N TYR A 27 -6.74 -9.85 9.25
CA TYR A 27 -6.23 -8.70 10.01
C TYR A 27 -7.28 -8.15 10.99
N LYS A 28 -8.56 -8.27 10.66
CA LYS A 28 -9.68 -7.85 11.51
C LYS A 28 -10.27 -8.99 12.35
N ASP A 29 -9.58 -10.12 12.45
CA ASP A 29 -10.05 -11.32 13.14
C ASP A 29 -11.45 -11.80 12.69
N MET A 30 -11.83 -11.41 11.47
CA MET A 30 -13.08 -11.86 10.85
C MET A 30 -12.82 -13.11 10.01
N GLN A 31 -13.43 -14.20 10.41
CA GLN A 31 -13.40 -15.41 9.59
C GLN A 31 -14.33 -15.22 8.39
N PRO A 32 -13.88 -15.58 7.17
CA PRO A 32 -14.78 -15.58 6.03
C PRO A 32 -15.95 -16.51 6.30
N ASN A 33 -17.17 -16.09 5.96
CA ASN A 33 -18.37 -16.87 6.15
C ASN A 33 -18.34 -18.17 5.35
N PHE A 34 -17.63 -18.13 4.20
CA PHE A 34 -17.43 -19.26 3.29
C PHE A 34 -16.03 -19.16 2.68
N GLN A 35 -15.54 -20.26 2.14
CA GLN A 35 -14.29 -20.24 1.37
C GLN A 35 -14.46 -19.33 0.15
N ILE A 36 -13.57 -18.35 0.00
CA ILE A 36 -13.58 -17.41 -1.13
C ILE A 36 -13.24 -18.20 -2.42
N GLN A 37 -14.21 -18.33 -3.30
CA GLN A 37 -14.06 -19.10 -4.55
C GLN A 37 -13.77 -18.20 -5.75
N SER A 38 -14.38 -17.03 -5.81
CA SER A 38 -14.23 -16.06 -6.91
C SER A 38 -13.83 -14.68 -6.41
N ASP A 39 -13.48 -13.80 -7.34
CA ASP A 39 -13.21 -12.39 -7.02
C ASP A 39 -14.49 -11.67 -6.58
N GLU A 40 -15.64 -12.04 -7.13
CA GLU A 40 -16.96 -11.54 -6.72
C GLU A 40 -17.25 -11.90 -5.26
N ASP A 41 -17.06 -13.17 -4.87
CA ASP A 41 -17.21 -13.61 -3.47
C ASP A 41 -16.29 -12.82 -2.54
N ALA A 42 -15.05 -12.55 -2.99
CA ALA A 42 -14.10 -11.76 -2.23
C ALA A 42 -14.63 -10.34 -1.97
N ILE A 43 -15.11 -9.68 -3.02
CA ILE A 43 -15.63 -8.31 -2.92
C ILE A 43 -16.89 -8.25 -2.05
N ASP A 44 -17.77 -9.25 -2.13
CA ASP A 44 -18.95 -9.33 -1.27
C ASP A 44 -18.55 -9.48 0.21
N GLN A 45 -17.57 -10.30 0.52
CA GLN A 45 -17.05 -10.43 1.90
C GLN A 45 -16.35 -9.17 2.39
N LEU A 46 -15.59 -8.51 1.52
CA LEU A 46 -15.01 -7.20 1.84
C LEU A 46 -16.09 -6.15 2.11
N SER A 47 -17.15 -6.13 1.29
CA SER A 47 -18.30 -5.24 1.51
C SER A 47 -18.94 -5.48 2.88
N GLN A 48 -19.10 -6.74 3.28
CA GLN A 48 -19.63 -7.09 4.61
C GLN A 48 -18.71 -6.60 5.74
N LEU A 49 -17.38 -6.79 5.60
CA LEU A 49 -16.41 -6.26 6.55
C LEU A 49 -16.53 -4.74 6.68
N LEU A 50 -16.52 -4.02 5.56
CA LEU A 50 -16.60 -2.56 5.56
C LEU A 50 -17.93 -2.06 6.17
N ASN A 51 -19.04 -2.72 5.87
CA ASN A 51 -20.34 -2.41 6.47
C ASN A 51 -20.34 -2.66 7.99
N HIS A 52 -19.67 -3.71 8.46
CA HIS A 52 -19.51 -3.97 9.89
C HIS A 52 -18.70 -2.88 10.61
N LEU A 53 -17.71 -2.30 9.95
CA LEU A 53 -16.88 -1.21 10.48
C LEU A 53 -17.60 0.15 10.48
N THR A 54 -18.67 0.33 9.69
CA THR A 54 -19.47 1.56 9.70
C THR A 54 -20.24 1.68 11.02
N PRO A 55 -20.54 2.91 11.49
CA PRO A 55 -20.37 4.22 10.86
C PRO A 55 -18.97 4.85 11.06
N ASN A 56 -18.03 4.15 11.66
CA ASN A 56 -16.70 4.68 11.91
C ASN A 56 -15.95 4.98 10.58
N PRO A 57 -15.10 6.01 10.54
CA PRO A 57 -14.30 6.29 9.36
C PRO A 57 -13.35 5.13 9.04
N ILE A 58 -13.28 4.76 7.75
CA ILE A 58 -12.44 3.66 7.24
C ILE A 58 -11.45 4.21 6.22
N LEU A 59 -10.19 3.82 6.34
CA LEU A 59 -9.13 4.11 5.38
C LEU A 59 -8.55 2.80 4.83
N LEU A 60 -8.75 2.54 3.55
CA LEU A 60 -8.04 1.48 2.84
C LEU A 60 -6.80 2.08 2.16
N ILE A 61 -5.64 1.52 2.47
CA ILE A 61 -4.35 1.89 1.85
C ILE A 61 -3.94 0.76 0.91
N LEU A 62 -3.81 1.09 -0.38
CA LEU A 62 -3.28 0.21 -1.41
C LEU A 62 -1.88 0.71 -1.80
N ASP A 63 -0.86 0.01 -1.33
CA ASP A 63 0.53 0.43 -1.47
C ASP A 63 1.18 -0.24 -2.69
N ASP A 64 2.05 0.51 -3.40
CA ASP A 64 2.79 0.12 -4.61
C ASP A 64 1.89 -0.45 -5.73
N VAL A 65 0.80 0.24 -6.04
CA VAL A 65 -0.10 -0.17 -7.13
C VAL A 65 0.56 0.03 -8.49
N TRP A 66 0.57 -1.02 -9.30
CA TRP A 66 1.22 -1.05 -10.61
C TRP A 66 0.29 -0.62 -11.74
N LEU A 67 0.89 -0.09 -12.81
CA LEU A 67 0.16 0.19 -14.05
C LEU A 67 -0.51 -1.11 -14.58
N GLY A 68 -1.76 -1.00 -14.99
CA GLY A 68 -2.59 -2.15 -15.41
C GLY A 68 -3.44 -2.75 -14.28
N SER A 69 -3.36 -2.22 -13.06
CA SER A 69 -4.19 -2.64 -11.93
C SER A 69 -5.45 -1.76 -11.75
N GLU A 70 -5.88 -1.06 -12.80
CA GLU A 70 -7.06 -0.17 -12.74
C GLU A 70 -8.34 -0.92 -12.39
N SER A 71 -8.50 -2.14 -12.86
CA SER A 71 -9.64 -3.00 -12.52
C SER A 71 -9.70 -3.33 -11.05
N LEU A 72 -8.54 -3.57 -10.41
CA LEU A 72 -8.44 -3.78 -8.98
C LEU A 72 -8.94 -2.55 -8.20
N LEU A 73 -8.52 -1.36 -8.62
CA LEU A 73 -8.94 -0.12 -7.97
C LEU A 73 -10.44 0.12 -8.08
N GLU A 74 -11.05 -0.26 -9.21
CA GLU A 74 -12.52 -0.17 -9.37
C GLU A 74 -13.26 -1.14 -8.44
N MET A 75 -12.75 -2.36 -8.26
CA MET A 75 -13.37 -3.36 -7.37
C MET A 75 -13.39 -2.91 -5.89
N PHE A 76 -12.42 -2.10 -5.46
CA PHE A 76 -12.35 -1.62 -4.08
C PHE A 76 -13.09 -0.28 -3.86
N LYS A 77 -13.80 0.23 -4.84
CA LYS A 77 -14.66 1.41 -4.68
C LYS A 77 -16.02 1.00 -4.10
N PHE A 78 -16.26 1.43 -2.87
CA PHE A 78 -17.54 1.25 -2.20
C PHE A 78 -18.16 2.63 -1.92
N ASP A 79 -19.46 2.73 -2.14
CA ASP A 79 -20.23 3.93 -1.78
C ASP A 79 -20.66 3.84 -0.31
N LEU A 80 -19.71 4.05 0.58
CA LEU A 80 -19.93 4.01 2.02
C LEU A 80 -19.59 5.37 2.65
N PRO A 81 -20.36 5.82 3.65
CA PRO A 81 -20.04 7.05 4.36
C PRO A 81 -18.71 6.90 5.08
N ASN A 82 -17.85 7.95 4.97
CA ASN A 82 -16.53 7.99 5.62
C ASN A 82 -15.52 6.92 5.17
N TYR A 83 -15.78 6.22 4.07
CA TYR A 83 -14.78 5.34 3.44
C TYR A 83 -13.87 6.12 2.51
N LYS A 84 -12.57 5.92 2.66
CA LYS A 84 -11.55 6.55 1.83
C LYS A 84 -10.52 5.53 1.38
N ILE A 85 -10.02 5.72 0.16
CA ILE A 85 -8.93 4.93 -0.40
C ILE A 85 -7.73 5.85 -0.59
N LEU A 86 -6.58 5.44 -0.08
CA LEU A 86 -5.28 6.01 -0.36
C LEU A 86 -4.50 5.02 -1.24
N VAL A 87 -4.01 5.50 -2.35
CA VAL A 87 -3.21 4.68 -3.28
C VAL A 87 -1.82 5.27 -3.39
N THR A 88 -0.78 4.46 -3.22
CA THR A 88 0.56 4.83 -3.63
C THR A 88 0.93 4.11 -4.92
N SER A 89 1.64 4.79 -5.80
CA SER A 89 2.06 4.25 -7.09
C SER A 89 3.23 5.03 -7.65
N ARG A 90 4.02 4.38 -8.49
CA ARG A 90 5.10 5.02 -9.28
C ARG A 90 4.57 5.71 -10.53
N THR A 91 3.31 5.48 -10.89
CA THR A 91 2.63 6.09 -12.04
C THR A 91 1.38 6.81 -11.58
N ALA A 92 1.09 7.95 -12.23
CA ALA A 92 -0.14 8.66 -11.96
C ALA A 92 -1.34 7.93 -12.58
N PHE A 93 -2.42 7.81 -11.80
CA PHE A 93 -3.71 7.33 -12.30
C PHE A 93 -4.64 8.53 -12.52
N PRO A 94 -4.97 8.91 -13.77
CA PRO A 94 -5.75 10.11 -14.07
C PRO A 94 -7.15 10.13 -13.45
N ARG A 95 -7.64 8.98 -12.98
CA ARG A 95 -8.98 8.82 -12.39
C ARG A 95 -9.09 9.30 -10.94
N PHE A 96 -7.97 9.55 -10.25
CA PHE A 96 -8.02 10.07 -8.89
C PHE A 96 -8.23 11.58 -8.91
N LYS A 97 -9.23 12.03 -8.15
CA LYS A 97 -9.56 13.45 -8.03
C LYS A 97 -8.46 14.25 -7.34
N PHE A 98 -7.74 13.62 -6.44
CA PHE A 98 -6.64 14.22 -5.71
C PHE A 98 -5.38 13.38 -5.88
N THR A 99 -4.34 13.98 -6.42
CA THR A 99 -3.03 13.36 -6.60
C THR A 99 -1.97 14.23 -5.93
N TYR A 100 -1.13 13.61 -5.13
CA TYR A 100 0.02 14.26 -4.51
C TYR A 100 1.30 13.65 -5.08
N HIS A 101 2.12 14.48 -5.70
CA HIS A 101 3.40 14.05 -6.25
C HIS A 101 4.50 14.19 -5.20
N LEU A 102 5.01 13.05 -4.73
CA LEU A 102 6.18 13.02 -3.87
C LEU A 102 7.42 13.37 -4.68
N LYS A 103 8.18 14.36 -4.23
CA LYS A 103 9.49 14.66 -4.80
C LYS A 103 10.48 13.63 -4.27
N PRO A 104 11.40 13.11 -5.12
CA PRO A 104 12.53 12.34 -4.63
C PRO A 104 13.34 13.13 -3.61
N LEU A 105 13.96 12.44 -2.68
CA LEU A 105 14.96 13.06 -1.79
C LEU A 105 16.11 13.60 -2.64
N ASP A 106 16.67 14.73 -2.22
CA ASP A 106 17.93 15.18 -2.80
C ASP A 106 19.09 14.25 -2.34
N ASP A 107 20.27 14.40 -2.96
CA ASP A 107 21.40 13.51 -2.70
C ASP A 107 21.84 13.55 -1.24
N VAL A 108 21.74 14.71 -0.57
CA VAL A 108 22.15 14.90 0.82
C VAL A 108 21.19 14.18 1.77
N ASP A 109 19.89 14.39 1.56
CA ASP A 109 18.85 13.76 2.37
C ASP A 109 18.81 12.25 2.14
N ALA A 110 19.00 11.80 0.88
CA ALA A 110 19.07 10.39 0.53
C ALA A 110 20.26 9.69 1.21
N MET A 111 21.45 10.32 1.21
CA MET A 111 22.62 9.81 1.90
C MET A 111 22.44 9.79 3.42
N THR A 112 21.82 10.82 3.97
CA THR A 112 21.52 10.89 5.41
C THR A 112 20.59 9.75 5.82
N LEU A 113 19.52 9.50 5.05
CA LEU A 113 18.60 8.40 5.29
C LEU A 113 19.30 7.03 5.18
N PHE A 114 20.15 6.87 4.15
CA PHE A 114 20.94 5.64 3.95
C PHE A 114 21.83 5.34 5.14
N HIS A 115 22.65 6.31 5.57
CA HIS A 115 23.52 6.14 6.74
C HIS A 115 22.75 5.82 8.01
N ARG A 116 21.62 6.47 8.22
CA ARG A 116 20.75 6.24 9.38
C ARG A 116 20.19 4.82 9.39
N SER A 117 19.75 4.33 8.23
CA SER A 117 19.19 2.98 8.08
C SER A 117 20.27 1.90 8.19
N ALA A 118 21.46 2.14 7.64
CA ALA A 118 22.59 1.22 7.73
C ALA A 118 23.15 1.11 9.15
N SER A 119 23.16 2.22 9.92
CA SER A 119 23.68 2.25 11.30
C SER A 119 22.74 1.59 12.32
N LEU A 120 21.48 1.34 11.98
CA LEU A 120 20.51 0.71 12.89
C LEU A 120 20.65 -0.82 12.98
N HIS A 121 21.46 -1.45 12.13
CA HIS A 121 21.45 -2.91 11.99
C HIS A 121 22.65 -3.66 12.58
N ASP A 122 23.81 -3.02 12.85
CA ASP A 122 24.92 -3.71 13.56
C ASP A 122 26.06 -2.75 13.89
N GLU A 123 26.67 -2.88 15.08
CA GLU A 123 27.88 -2.13 15.48
C GLU A 123 29.12 -2.53 14.66
N ASN A 124 29.02 -3.57 13.82
CA ASN A 124 30.09 -4.11 12.95
C ASN A 124 29.73 -4.08 11.44
N SER A 125 28.68 -3.38 11.02
CA SER A 125 28.31 -3.37 9.61
C SER A 125 29.25 -2.47 8.79
N TYR A 126 29.76 -3.05 7.70
CA TYR A 126 30.52 -2.33 6.69
C TYR A 126 29.64 -1.20 6.09
N ILE A 127 30.02 0.03 6.36
CA ILE A 127 29.41 1.19 5.70
C ILE A 127 30.11 1.34 4.33
N PRO A 128 29.40 1.16 3.21
CA PRO A 128 29.99 1.32 1.89
C PRO A 128 30.58 2.72 1.70
N ALA A 129 31.65 2.83 0.92
CA ALA A 129 32.19 4.13 0.55
C ALA A 129 31.09 4.99 -0.11
N GLU A 130 31.14 6.30 0.07
CA GLU A 130 30.13 7.24 -0.40
C GLU A 130 29.79 7.09 -1.90
N GLU A 131 30.80 6.73 -2.73
CA GLU A 131 30.60 6.46 -4.16
C GLU A 131 29.76 5.20 -4.44
N ASP A 132 29.94 4.15 -3.65
CA ASP A 132 29.18 2.90 -3.81
C ASP A 132 27.77 3.06 -3.28
N ALA A 133 27.58 3.81 -2.19
CA ALA A 133 26.28 4.17 -1.68
C ALA A 133 25.49 5.02 -2.69
N LYS A 134 26.13 5.98 -3.35
CA LYS A 134 25.50 6.79 -4.42
C LYS A 134 25.08 5.93 -5.63
N LYS A 135 25.88 4.94 -6.03
CA LYS A 135 25.50 4.01 -7.11
C LYS A 135 24.24 3.21 -6.76
N VAL A 136 24.15 2.70 -5.53
CA VAL A 136 22.99 1.95 -5.06
C VAL A 136 21.74 2.84 -5.00
N LEU A 137 21.88 4.06 -4.49
CA LEU A 137 20.78 5.03 -4.42
C LEU A 137 20.29 5.44 -5.80
N CYS A 138 21.18 5.71 -6.75
CA CYS A 138 20.80 6.03 -8.14
C CYS A 138 20.09 4.88 -8.86
N GLN A 139 20.33 3.63 -8.46
CA GLN A 139 19.63 2.47 -9.03
C GLN A 139 18.29 2.19 -8.36
N SER A 140 18.14 2.51 -7.08
CA SER A 140 16.92 2.24 -6.30
C SER A 140 15.90 3.39 -6.35
N VAL A 141 16.33 4.62 -6.58
CA VAL A 141 15.47 5.82 -6.64
C VAL A 141 15.09 6.15 -8.08
N ARG A 142 14.58 5.18 -8.84
CA ARG A 142 13.66 5.48 -9.93
C ARG A 142 12.22 5.37 -9.41
N VAL A 143 11.89 6.23 -8.47
CA VAL A 143 10.50 6.58 -8.20
C VAL A 143 10.13 7.65 -9.21
N ILE A 144 9.44 7.23 -10.26
CA ILE A 144 8.82 8.13 -11.23
C ILE A 144 7.50 8.59 -10.63
#